data_b4f5196b75ee43c299671799bc4e3ae9
#
_entry.id   b4f5196b75ee43c299671799bc4e3ae9
#
_cell.length_a   1.000
_cell.length_b   1.000
_cell.length_c   1.000
_cell.angle_alpha   90.00
_cell.angle_beta   90.00
_cell.angle_gamma   90.00
#
_symmetry.space_group_name_H-M   'P 1'
#
loop_
_entity.id
_entity.type
_entity.pdbx_description
1 polymer ?
#
loop_
_entity_poly.entity_id
_entity_poly.type
_entity_poly.pdbx_seq_one_letter_code
_entity_poly.pdbx_strand_id
1 'polypeptide(L)'
;MTAINAKSKKLKALSSQLKDALGDDPVEVSNTKHLSGVAAGYKHGQLAIKGDAGDYLGVLNDGATINLAGNAGKYVADNMTAGTIIVGGDAGLGAGMYCYGGSLVIRGDSGDFTGTMNKGATILVVGNVGAEAGTYMLAGDLIIVGNAGENFANYLIRGNVFIGGDWETLGNNTQVVPLSEEDIDKLRVVFEAYDVEAPLTEFKKIVAASEKPFYH
;
A
#
# COMPACT_ATOMS: atom_id res chain seq x y z
N MET A 1 -23.22 -6.03 13.23
CA MET A 1 -22.10 -5.09 13.01
C MET A 1 -21.85 -4.30 14.27
N THR A 2 -20.70 -4.46 14.91
CA THR A 2 -20.32 -3.74 16.13
C THR A 2 -19.72 -2.39 15.79
N ALA A 3 -20.19 -1.30 16.44
CA ALA A 3 -19.69 0.05 16.21
C ALA A 3 -18.92 0.57 17.43
N ILE A 4 -17.69 1.07 17.21
CA ILE A 4 -16.81 1.59 18.25
C ILE A 4 -16.41 3.03 17.93
N ASN A 5 -16.65 3.95 18.87
CA ASN A 5 -16.19 5.33 18.77
C ASN A 5 -14.87 5.51 19.55
N ALA A 6 -13.81 5.92 18.86
CA ALA A 6 -12.48 6.08 19.44
C ALA A 6 -12.16 7.50 19.93
N LYS A 7 -13.07 8.47 19.82
CA LYS A 7 -12.84 9.92 20.06
C LYS A 7 -12.00 10.27 21.30
N SER A 8 -12.20 9.56 22.40
CA SER A 8 -11.50 9.80 23.68
C SER A 8 -10.68 8.62 24.16
N LYS A 9 -10.49 7.62 23.31
CA LYS A 9 -9.77 6.39 23.67
C LYS A 9 -8.27 6.55 23.47
N LYS A 10 -7.51 5.87 24.32
CA LYS A 10 -6.10 5.56 24.06
C LYS A 10 -6.01 4.29 23.20
N LEU A 11 -4.95 4.12 22.44
CA LEU A 11 -4.74 2.95 21.57
C LEU A 11 -4.97 1.63 22.31
N LYS A 12 -4.41 1.44 23.50
CA LYS A 12 -4.56 0.20 24.29
C LYS A 12 -6.04 -0.15 24.56
N ALA A 13 -6.86 0.83 24.90
CA ALA A 13 -8.29 0.61 25.16
C ALA A 13 -9.05 0.26 23.87
N LEU A 14 -8.74 0.92 22.76
CA LEU A 14 -9.31 0.60 21.46
C LEU A 14 -8.89 -0.81 21.02
N SER A 15 -7.61 -1.15 21.11
CA SER A 15 -7.09 -2.45 20.71
C SER A 15 -7.70 -3.61 21.51
N SER A 16 -7.95 -3.42 22.81
CA SER A 16 -8.67 -4.43 23.63
C SER A 16 -10.09 -4.64 23.10
N GLN A 17 -10.84 -3.56 22.91
CA GLN A 17 -12.21 -3.66 22.40
C GLN A 17 -12.29 -4.26 21.00
N LEU A 18 -11.34 -3.93 20.12
CA LEU A 18 -11.26 -4.53 18.79
C LEU A 18 -10.99 -6.03 18.84
N LYS A 19 -10.06 -6.47 19.69
CA LYS A 19 -9.78 -7.91 19.87
C LYS A 19 -11.00 -8.69 20.36
N ASP A 20 -11.79 -8.10 21.22
CA ASP A 20 -13.01 -8.73 21.75
C ASP A 20 -14.16 -8.74 20.73
N ALA A 21 -14.17 -7.76 19.82
CA ALA A 21 -15.24 -7.57 18.85
C ALA A 21 -14.97 -8.22 17.47
N LEU A 22 -13.69 -8.41 17.10
CA LEU A 22 -13.32 -8.99 15.81
C LEU A 22 -13.60 -10.49 15.79
N GLY A 23 -14.53 -10.88 14.95
CA GLY A 23 -14.93 -12.23 14.62
C GLY A 23 -15.26 -12.30 13.14
N ASP A 24 -16.30 -13.07 12.81
CA ASP A 24 -16.76 -13.19 11.42
C ASP A 24 -17.49 -11.94 10.94
N ASP A 25 -18.10 -11.17 11.86
CA ASP A 25 -18.83 -9.96 11.54
C ASP A 25 -17.89 -8.73 11.45
N PRO A 26 -18.13 -7.81 10.48
CA PRO A 26 -17.39 -6.57 10.38
C PRO A 26 -17.55 -5.66 11.61
N VAL A 27 -16.44 -5.05 12.03
CA VAL A 27 -16.41 -4.04 13.10
C VAL A 27 -16.23 -2.65 12.49
N GLU A 28 -17.08 -1.71 12.85
CA GLU A 28 -16.97 -0.32 12.43
C GLU A 28 -16.28 0.51 13.53
N VAL A 29 -15.29 1.32 13.14
CA VAL A 29 -14.60 2.24 14.07
C VAL A 29 -14.61 3.65 13.51
N SER A 30 -14.76 4.62 14.38
CA SER A 30 -14.71 6.05 14.01
C SER A 30 -13.77 6.84 14.91
N ASN A 31 -13.34 8.03 14.42
CA ASN A 31 -12.49 8.97 15.15
C ASN A 31 -11.11 8.42 15.55
N THR A 32 -10.43 7.78 14.62
CA THR A 32 -9.11 7.13 14.83
C THR A 32 -7.90 8.02 14.52
N LYS A 33 -8.08 9.18 13.90
CA LYS A 33 -6.99 10.06 13.41
C LYS A 33 -5.90 10.37 14.43
N HIS A 34 -6.25 10.48 15.71
CA HIS A 34 -5.32 10.79 16.80
C HIS A 34 -4.55 9.58 17.34
N LEU A 35 -4.81 8.38 16.79
CA LEU A 35 -4.23 7.13 17.26
C LEU A 35 -3.25 6.59 16.21
N SER A 36 -2.02 6.28 16.63
CA SER A 36 -1.04 5.57 15.81
C SER A 36 -1.06 4.07 16.13
N GLY A 37 -0.93 3.21 15.10
CA GLY A 37 -0.90 1.76 15.26
C GLY A 37 -2.26 1.09 15.43
N VAL A 38 -3.32 1.69 14.92
CA VAL A 38 -4.65 1.05 14.91
C VAL A 38 -4.58 -0.24 14.08
N ALA A 39 -5.15 -1.31 14.59
CA ALA A 39 -5.17 -2.66 14.00
C ALA A 39 -3.78 -3.27 13.73
N ALA A 40 -2.79 -2.96 14.57
CA ALA A 40 -1.46 -3.53 14.45
C ALA A 40 -1.46 -5.06 14.71
N GLY A 41 -0.85 -5.83 13.78
CA GLY A 41 -0.64 -7.27 13.91
C GLY A 41 -1.91 -8.13 13.90
N TYR A 42 -2.97 -7.67 13.23
CA TYR A 42 -4.22 -8.43 13.16
C TYR A 42 -4.11 -9.56 12.14
N LYS A 43 -4.60 -10.74 12.53
CA LYS A 43 -4.49 -11.96 11.73
C LYS A 43 -5.76 -12.33 10.98
N HIS A 44 -6.87 -11.75 11.34
CA HIS A 44 -8.17 -12.00 10.74
C HIS A 44 -9.16 -10.90 11.10
N GLY A 45 -10.35 -10.94 10.51
CA GLY A 45 -11.44 -10.03 10.77
C GLY A 45 -11.54 -8.92 9.74
N GLN A 46 -12.68 -8.24 9.78
CA GLN A 46 -13.00 -7.13 8.89
C GLN A 46 -13.20 -5.85 9.69
N LEU A 47 -12.42 -4.83 9.38
CA LEU A 47 -12.46 -3.55 10.04
C LEU A 47 -12.82 -2.45 9.05
N ALA A 48 -13.91 -1.74 9.31
CA ALA A 48 -14.31 -0.54 8.58
C ALA A 48 -14.02 0.70 9.43
N ILE A 49 -13.13 1.58 8.97
CA ILE A 49 -12.78 2.81 9.68
C ILE A 49 -13.41 4.00 8.98
N LYS A 50 -14.27 4.74 9.70
CA LYS A 50 -14.90 5.97 9.21
C LYS A 50 -14.04 7.20 9.53
N GLY A 51 -13.77 7.99 8.49
CA GLY A 51 -12.90 9.16 8.54
C GLY A 51 -11.42 8.78 8.45
N ASP A 52 -10.55 9.63 8.93
CA ASP A 52 -9.09 9.48 8.83
C ASP A 52 -8.53 8.56 9.92
N ALA A 53 -7.38 7.96 9.63
CA ALA A 53 -6.55 7.24 10.58
C ALA A 53 -5.20 7.96 10.79
N GLY A 54 -4.59 7.73 11.96
CA GLY A 54 -3.22 8.19 12.25
C GLY A 54 -2.16 7.30 11.60
N ASP A 55 -0.91 7.47 12.06
CA ASP A 55 0.24 6.75 11.56
C ASP A 55 0.18 5.25 11.89
N TYR A 56 0.88 4.42 11.10
CA TYR A 56 1.03 2.98 11.31
C TYR A 56 -0.30 2.20 11.33
N LEU A 57 -1.32 2.67 10.58
CA LEU A 57 -2.54 1.88 10.40
C LEU A 57 -2.21 0.50 9.80
N GLY A 58 -2.65 -0.56 10.46
CA GLY A 58 -2.46 -1.93 9.99
C GLY A 58 -0.99 -2.39 9.90
N VAL A 59 -0.07 -1.75 10.63
CA VAL A 59 1.31 -2.22 10.73
C VAL A 59 1.34 -3.70 11.16
N LEU A 60 2.19 -4.51 10.51
CA LEU A 60 2.27 -5.96 10.75
C LEU A 60 0.95 -6.72 10.50
N ASN A 61 0.05 -6.20 9.67
CA ASN A 61 -1.19 -6.92 9.33
C ASN A 61 -0.86 -8.30 8.74
N ASP A 62 -1.49 -9.35 9.27
CA ASP A 62 -1.22 -10.76 8.94
C ASP A 62 -2.50 -11.52 8.54
N GLY A 63 -3.44 -10.83 7.89
CA GLY A 63 -4.63 -11.49 7.33
C GLY A 63 -5.94 -10.73 7.47
N ALA A 64 -6.00 -9.65 8.27
CA ALA A 64 -7.22 -8.86 8.38
C ALA A 64 -7.50 -8.04 7.12
N THR A 65 -8.78 -7.75 6.89
CA THR A 65 -9.23 -6.78 5.89
C THR A 65 -9.57 -5.46 6.57
N ILE A 66 -8.89 -4.39 6.20
CA ILE A 66 -9.05 -3.06 6.77
C ILE A 66 -9.48 -2.09 5.67
N ASN A 67 -10.69 -1.52 5.81
CA ASN A 67 -11.22 -0.51 4.91
C ASN A 67 -11.26 0.84 5.62
N LEU A 68 -10.40 1.77 5.24
CA LEU A 68 -10.37 3.15 5.72
C LEU A 68 -11.10 4.05 4.72
N ALA A 69 -12.13 4.76 5.16
CA ALA A 69 -12.89 5.65 4.27
C ALA A 69 -12.17 6.97 3.96
N GLY A 70 -11.29 7.44 4.83
CA GLY A 70 -10.55 8.71 4.71
C GLY A 70 -9.07 8.50 4.42
N ASN A 71 -8.25 9.45 4.89
CA ASN A 71 -6.81 9.46 4.71
C ASN A 71 -6.09 8.66 5.79
N ALA A 72 -4.99 8.02 5.43
CA ALA A 72 -4.06 7.38 6.35
C ALA A 72 -2.86 8.30 6.65
N GLY A 73 -2.36 8.23 7.88
CA GLY A 73 -1.09 8.86 8.24
C GLY A 73 0.11 8.15 7.59
N LYS A 74 1.29 8.33 8.16
CA LYS A 74 2.55 7.72 7.69
C LYS A 74 2.57 6.22 7.99
N TYR A 75 3.31 5.46 7.17
CA TYR A 75 3.63 4.05 7.39
C TYR A 75 2.41 3.12 7.47
N VAL A 76 1.34 3.43 6.70
CA VAL A 76 0.21 2.51 6.57
C VAL A 76 0.69 1.17 5.98
N ALA A 77 0.23 0.05 6.53
CA ALA A 77 0.59 -1.31 6.13
C ALA A 77 2.09 -1.67 6.30
N ASP A 78 2.88 -0.87 7.05
CA ASP A 78 4.30 -1.18 7.24
C ASP A 78 4.51 -2.62 7.75
N ASN A 79 5.44 -3.36 7.13
CA ASN A 79 5.74 -4.77 7.43
C ASN A 79 4.53 -5.74 7.36
N MET A 80 3.52 -5.44 6.56
CA MET A 80 2.37 -6.33 6.33
C MET A 80 2.83 -7.68 5.73
N THR A 81 2.27 -8.79 6.20
CA THR A 81 2.58 -10.14 5.71
C THR A 81 1.44 -10.76 4.91
N ALA A 82 0.19 -10.41 5.21
CA ALA A 82 -1.00 -10.91 4.53
C ALA A 82 -2.20 -9.99 4.77
N GLY A 83 -3.32 -10.27 4.08
CA GLY A 83 -4.56 -9.54 4.20
C GLY A 83 -4.65 -8.36 3.23
N THR A 84 -5.62 -7.49 3.45
CA THR A 84 -5.90 -6.37 2.55
C THR A 84 -6.15 -5.09 3.33
N ILE A 85 -5.51 -4.00 2.92
CA ILE A 85 -5.75 -2.66 3.45
C ILE A 85 -6.15 -1.75 2.29
N ILE A 86 -7.33 -1.13 2.39
CA ILE A 86 -7.83 -0.16 1.41
C ILE A 86 -7.95 1.20 2.09
N VAL A 87 -7.26 2.18 1.54
CA VAL A 87 -7.32 3.59 1.94
C VAL A 87 -8.16 4.34 0.91
N GLY A 88 -9.30 4.89 1.33
CA GLY A 88 -10.24 5.60 0.46
C GLY A 88 -9.77 6.99 0.03
N GLY A 89 -8.84 7.59 0.75
CA GLY A 89 -8.20 8.86 0.45
C GLY A 89 -6.70 8.71 0.22
N ASP A 90 -5.93 9.68 0.71
CA ASP A 90 -4.48 9.74 0.58
C ASP A 90 -3.77 8.96 1.70
N ALA A 91 -2.52 8.58 1.43
CA ALA A 91 -1.62 8.00 2.40
C ALA A 91 -0.35 8.85 2.57
N GLY A 92 0.13 8.94 3.80
CA GLY A 92 1.36 9.67 4.11
C GLY A 92 2.62 8.93 3.65
N LEU A 93 3.77 9.43 4.08
CA LEU A 93 5.10 8.88 3.82
C LEU A 93 5.20 7.40 4.20
N GLY A 94 5.86 6.60 3.36
CA GLY A 94 6.25 5.23 3.66
C GLY A 94 5.11 4.22 3.64
N ALA A 95 4.04 4.49 2.87
CA ALA A 95 2.97 3.52 2.70
C ALA A 95 3.48 2.20 2.10
N GLY A 96 3.15 1.07 2.72
CA GLY A 96 3.56 -0.25 2.26
C GLY A 96 5.06 -0.55 2.35
N MET A 97 5.81 0.16 3.20
CA MET A 97 7.23 -0.15 3.41
C MET A 97 7.41 -1.56 3.99
N TYR A 98 8.46 -2.24 3.54
CA TYR A 98 8.89 -3.56 4.04
C TYR A 98 7.83 -4.67 3.94
N CYS A 99 6.74 -4.51 3.19
CA CYS A 99 5.68 -5.51 3.07
C CYS A 99 6.20 -6.84 2.50
N TYR A 100 5.80 -7.94 3.11
CA TYR A 100 6.16 -9.31 2.69
C TYR A 100 5.07 -9.95 1.83
N GLY A 101 3.83 -9.47 1.92
CA GLY A 101 2.69 -10.02 1.19
C GLY A 101 1.41 -9.23 1.47
N GLY A 102 0.30 -9.71 0.92
CA GLY A 102 -0.99 -9.04 1.00
C GLY A 102 -1.16 -7.93 -0.03
N SER A 103 -2.21 -7.12 0.14
CA SER A 103 -2.55 -6.04 -0.79
C SER A 103 -2.77 -4.73 -0.04
N LEU A 104 -2.11 -3.67 -0.50
CA LEU A 104 -2.38 -2.29 -0.08
C LEU A 104 -2.93 -1.51 -1.27
N VAL A 105 -4.11 -0.91 -1.12
CA VAL A 105 -4.74 -0.07 -2.13
C VAL A 105 -4.93 1.33 -1.58
N ILE A 106 -4.47 2.33 -2.30
CA ILE A 106 -4.61 3.75 -1.96
C ILE A 106 -5.36 4.41 -3.11
N ARG A 107 -6.55 4.95 -2.82
CA ARG A 107 -7.41 5.56 -3.83
C ARG A 107 -6.98 6.96 -4.24
N GLY A 108 -6.32 7.68 -3.33
CA GLY A 108 -5.74 9.00 -3.55
C GLY A 108 -4.25 8.94 -3.84
N ASP A 109 -3.54 9.99 -3.46
CA ASP A 109 -2.09 10.12 -3.57
C ASP A 109 -1.38 9.42 -2.40
N SER A 110 -0.11 9.07 -2.63
CA SER A 110 0.77 8.53 -1.59
C SER A 110 2.07 9.33 -1.50
N GLY A 111 2.56 9.50 -0.29
CA GLY A 111 3.78 10.26 -0.04
C GLY A 111 5.07 9.57 -0.50
N ASP A 112 6.21 10.16 -0.12
CA ASP A 112 7.54 9.63 -0.42
C ASP A 112 7.74 8.22 0.15
N PHE A 113 8.65 7.45 -0.44
CA PHE A 113 9.04 6.10 -0.02
C PHE A 113 7.92 5.05 -0.07
N THR A 114 6.86 5.29 -0.82
CA THR A 114 5.78 4.30 -1.03
C THR A 114 6.35 3.01 -1.62
N GLY A 115 6.06 1.86 -1.00
CA GLY A 115 6.50 0.55 -1.45
C GLY A 115 8.00 0.28 -1.31
N THR A 116 8.75 1.13 -0.60
CA THR A 116 10.18 0.92 -0.36
C THR A 116 10.42 -0.43 0.30
N MET A 117 11.42 -1.18 -0.22
CA MET A 117 11.78 -2.52 0.24
C MET A 117 10.61 -3.51 0.28
N ASN A 118 9.65 -3.37 -0.62
CA ASN A 118 8.59 -4.37 -0.80
C ASN A 118 9.20 -5.74 -1.15
N LYS A 119 8.73 -6.79 -0.50
CA LYS A 119 9.25 -8.16 -0.57
C LYS A 119 8.22 -9.17 -1.07
N GLY A 120 7.05 -8.71 -1.55
CA GLY A 120 6.05 -9.63 -2.10
C GLY A 120 4.62 -9.13 -2.09
N ALA A 121 4.33 -7.96 -1.55
CA ALA A 121 2.98 -7.38 -1.56
C ALA A 121 2.62 -6.81 -2.94
N THR A 122 1.32 -6.74 -3.21
CA THR A 122 0.76 -5.91 -4.27
C THR A 122 0.35 -4.56 -3.68
N ILE A 123 0.97 -3.48 -4.17
CA ILE A 123 0.68 -2.11 -3.74
C ILE A 123 0.13 -1.36 -4.94
N LEU A 124 -1.12 -0.90 -4.83
CA LEU A 124 -1.82 -0.13 -5.87
C LEU A 124 -2.08 1.28 -5.37
N VAL A 125 -1.61 2.29 -6.11
CA VAL A 125 -1.90 3.71 -5.88
C VAL A 125 -2.63 4.25 -7.10
N VAL A 126 -3.86 4.73 -6.91
CA VAL A 126 -4.68 5.30 -8.01
C VAL A 126 -4.24 6.74 -8.33
N GLY A 127 -3.80 7.49 -7.35
CA GLY A 127 -3.23 8.82 -7.52
C GLY A 127 -1.73 8.80 -7.85
N ASN A 128 -1.04 9.85 -7.44
CA ASN A 128 0.39 10.04 -7.61
C ASN A 128 1.18 9.49 -6.41
N VAL A 129 2.47 9.28 -6.61
CA VAL A 129 3.41 8.95 -5.51
C VAL A 129 4.52 9.99 -5.43
N GLY A 130 5.03 10.21 -4.21
CA GLY A 130 6.16 11.10 -3.96
C GLY A 130 7.50 10.51 -4.42
N ALA A 131 8.58 11.14 -3.95
CA ALA A 131 9.95 10.73 -4.26
C ALA A 131 10.28 9.34 -3.66
N GLU A 132 11.26 8.66 -4.25
CA GLU A 132 11.82 7.38 -3.77
C GLU A 132 10.78 6.24 -3.69
N ALA A 133 9.65 6.33 -4.39
CA ALA A 133 8.68 5.24 -4.43
C ALA A 133 9.31 4.00 -5.10
N GLY A 134 9.12 2.82 -4.50
CA GLY A 134 9.68 1.55 -4.98
C GLY A 134 11.18 1.36 -4.75
N THR A 135 11.83 2.24 -3.99
CA THR A 135 13.26 2.11 -3.68
C THR A 135 13.59 0.79 -3.00
N TYR A 136 14.65 0.11 -3.46
CA TYR A 136 15.14 -1.18 -2.96
C TYR A 136 14.09 -2.30 -2.95
N MET A 137 13.10 -2.28 -3.83
CA MET A 137 12.15 -3.41 -3.94
C MET A 137 12.88 -4.72 -4.22
N LEU A 138 12.42 -5.78 -3.54
CA LEU A 138 13.00 -7.13 -3.59
C LEU A 138 12.07 -8.14 -4.26
N ALA A 139 10.76 -7.90 -4.25
CA ALA A 139 9.73 -8.71 -4.91
C ALA A 139 8.37 -7.98 -4.86
N GLY A 140 7.33 -8.59 -5.44
CA GLY A 140 5.98 -8.06 -5.48
C GLY A 140 5.77 -7.03 -6.59
N ASP A 141 4.65 -6.36 -6.54
CA ASP A 141 4.23 -5.40 -7.55
C ASP A 141 3.90 -4.04 -6.91
N LEU A 142 4.45 -2.97 -7.48
CA LEU A 142 4.05 -1.58 -7.20
C LEU A 142 3.36 -1.04 -8.45
N ILE A 143 2.09 -0.70 -8.35
CA ILE A 143 1.24 -0.26 -9.46
C ILE A 143 0.78 1.16 -9.16
N ILE A 144 1.11 2.11 -10.04
CA ILE A 144 0.78 3.52 -9.90
C ILE A 144 0.01 3.94 -11.14
N VAL A 145 -1.22 4.43 -10.96
CA VAL A 145 -2.03 4.92 -12.09
C VAL A 145 -1.62 6.33 -12.48
N GLY A 146 -1.29 7.17 -11.50
CA GLY A 146 -0.80 8.54 -11.69
C GLY A 146 0.69 8.65 -11.97
N ASN A 147 1.30 9.72 -11.50
CA ASN A 147 2.71 10.07 -11.69
C ASN A 147 3.57 9.74 -10.48
N ALA A 148 4.89 9.71 -10.67
CA ALA A 148 5.87 9.52 -9.60
C ALA A 148 6.86 10.70 -9.52
N GLY A 149 7.34 10.98 -8.31
CA GLY A 149 8.36 11.99 -8.05
C GLY A 149 9.78 11.54 -8.41
N GLU A 150 10.76 12.19 -7.79
CA GLU A 150 12.19 11.96 -8.01
C GLU A 150 12.66 10.57 -7.55
N ASN A 151 13.73 10.07 -8.17
CA ASN A 151 14.40 8.80 -7.85
C ASN A 151 13.44 7.61 -7.83
N PHE A 152 12.49 7.57 -8.75
CA PHE A 152 11.49 6.51 -8.84
C PHE A 152 12.14 5.14 -9.06
N ALA A 153 11.75 4.14 -8.27
CA ALA A 153 12.27 2.77 -8.27
C ALA A 153 13.79 2.66 -8.02
N ASN A 154 14.38 3.59 -7.25
CA ASN A 154 15.81 3.67 -7.04
C ASN A 154 16.39 2.38 -6.45
N TYR A 155 17.50 1.89 -7.05
CA TYR A 155 18.14 0.62 -6.71
C TYR A 155 17.17 -0.57 -6.66
N LEU A 156 16.23 -0.63 -7.61
CA LEU A 156 15.34 -1.78 -7.76
C LEU A 156 16.17 -3.07 -7.91
N ILE A 157 15.85 -4.10 -7.12
CA ILE A 157 16.57 -5.37 -7.10
C ILE A 157 15.77 -6.43 -7.84
N ARG A 158 14.48 -6.57 -7.51
CA ARG A 158 13.52 -7.48 -8.14
C ARG A 158 12.10 -6.97 -7.96
N GLY A 159 11.14 -7.65 -8.59
CA GLY A 159 9.74 -7.26 -8.61
C GLY A 159 9.43 -6.40 -9.82
N ASN A 160 8.20 -5.94 -9.92
CA ASN A 160 7.75 -5.12 -11.02
C ASN A 160 7.18 -3.80 -10.51
N VAL A 161 7.51 -2.73 -11.23
CA VAL A 161 6.90 -1.43 -11.01
C VAL A 161 6.15 -1.07 -12.29
N PHE A 162 4.85 -0.80 -12.16
CA PHE A 162 3.98 -0.40 -13.28
C PHE A 162 3.51 1.03 -13.02
N ILE A 163 3.54 1.86 -14.07
CA ILE A 163 3.11 3.25 -13.98
C ILE A 163 2.33 3.66 -15.23
N GLY A 164 1.14 4.24 -15.03
CA GLY A 164 0.31 4.78 -16.09
C GLY A 164 0.70 6.19 -16.53
N GLY A 165 1.23 7.00 -15.60
CA GLY A 165 1.69 8.36 -15.85
C GLY A 165 3.18 8.46 -16.17
N ASP A 166 3.77 9.58 -15.74
CA ASP A 166 5.18 9.90 -15.91
C ASP A 166 5.90 9.99 -14.55
N TRP A 167 7.21 10.20 -14.56
CA TRP A 167 8.04 10.36 -13.37
C TRP A 167 8.98 11.56 -13.53
N GLU A 168 9.38 12.19 -12.44
CA GLU A 168 10.34 13.28 -12.48
C GLU A 168 11.74 12.78 -12.83
N THR A 169 12.25 11.79 -12.11
CA THR A 169 13.51 11.09 -12.43
C THR A 169 13.41 9.61 -12.10
N LEU A 170 13.98 8.75 -12.96
CA LEU A 170 14.21 7.35 -12.62
C LEU A 170 15.40 7.21 -11.68
N GLY A 171 15.29 6.29 -10.74
CA GLY A 171 16.39 5.91 -9.87
C GLY A 171 17.45 5.05 -10.55
N ASN A 172 18.53 4.79 -9.83
CA ASN A 172 19.60 3.91 -10.29
C ASN A 172 19.13 2.45 -10.42
N ASN A 173 19.82 1.67 -11.24
CA ASN A 173 19.57 0.25 -11.49
C ASN A 173 18.16 -0.05 -12.03
N THR A 174 17.60 0.84 -12.82
CA THR A 174 16.28 0.69 -13.43
C THR A 174 16.36 0.69 -14.95
N GLN A 175 15.45 -0.03 -15.58
CA GLN A 175 15.20 0.05 -17.01
C GLN A 175 13.71 -0.06 -17.32
N VAL A 176 13.26 0.68 -18.31
CA VAL A 176 11.90 0.61 -18.83
C VAL A 176 11.84 -0.51 -19.88
N VAL A 177 10.86 -1.39 -19.73
CA VAL A 177 10.62 -2.47 -20.67
C VAL A 177 9.17 -2.44 -21.18
N PRO A 178 8.88 -2.98 -22.37
CA PRO A 178 7.52 -3.15 -22.83
C PRO A 178 6.71 -4.06 -21.90
N LEU A 179 5.40 -3.83 -21.78
CA LEU A 179 4.49 -4.76 -21.14
C LEU A 179 4.39 -6.06 -21.96
N SER A 180 4.41 -7.19 -21.28
CA SER A 180 4.01 -8.47 -21.84
C SER A 180 2.49 -8.66 -21.73
N GLU A 181 1.94 -9.66 -22.43
CA GLU A 181 0.52 -10.05 -22.28
C GLU A 181 0.22 -10.47 -20.82
N GLU A 182 1.16 -11.16 -20.17
CA GLU A 182 1.04 -11.54 -18.75
C GLU A 182 0.97 -10.32 -17.82
N ASP A 183 1.73 -9.26 -18.09
CA ASP A 183 1.69 -8.01 -17.33
C ASP A 183 0.32 -7.33 -17.49
N ILE A 184 -0.22 -7.30 -18.71
CA ILE A 184 -1.54 -6.72 -19.00
C ILE A 184 -2.64 -7.50 -18.28
N ASP A 185 -2.58 -8.83 -18.30
CA ASP A 185 -3.53 -9.69 -17.62
C ASP A 185 -3.46 -9.51 -16.09
N LYS A 186 -2.24 -9.43 -15.54
CA LYS A 186 -2.02 -9.13 -14.12
C LYS A 186 -2.64 -7.78 -13.74
N LEU A 187 -2.36 -6.73 -14.47
CA LEU A 187 -2.93 -5.40 -14.21
C LEU A 187 -4.46 -5.43 -14.30
N ARG A 188 -5.03 -6.13 -15.29
CA ARG A 188 -6.49 -6.29 -15.43
C ARG A 188 -7.10 -6.94 -14.20
N VAL A 189 -6.53 -8.05 -13.74
CA VAL A 189 -7.01 -8.77 -12.54
C VAL A 189 -6.98 -7.87 -11.29
N VAL A 190 -5.90 -7.12 -11.10
CA VAL A 190 -5.78 -6.19 -9.97
C VAL A 190 -6.81 -5.06 -10.08
N PHE A 191 -7.00 -4.48 -11.27
CA PHE A 191 -7.93 -3.38 -11.46
C PHE A 191 -9.38 -3.82 -11.30
N GLU A 192 -9.75 -4.98 -11.82
CA GLU A 192 -11.08 -5.58 -11.60
C GLU A 192 -11.34 -5.88 -10.12
N ALA A 193 -10.34 -6.45 -9.40
CA ALA A 193 -10.47 -6.79 -7.99
C ALA A 193 -10.71 -5.55 -7.09
N TYR A 194 -10.21 -4.40 -7.50
CA TYR A 194 -10.30 -3.17 -6.71
C TYR A 194 -11.12 -2.06 -7.38
N ASP A 195 -11.88 -2.37 -8.43
CA ASP A 195 -12.75 -1.40 -9.14
C ASP A 195 -11.97 -0.13 -9.53
N VAL A 196 -10.90 -0.33 -10.30
CA VAL A 196 -10.05 0.74 -10.85
C VAL A 196 -10.15 0.74 -12.36
N GLU A 197 -10.46 1.89 -12.92
CA GLU A 197 -10.49 2.11 -14.37
C GLU A 197 -9.25 2.90 -14.80
N ALA A 198 -8.43 2.30 -15.68
CA ALA A 198 -7.29 2.98 -16.29
C ALA A 198 -6.94 2.31 -17.64
N PRO A 199 -6.40 3.07 -18.60
CA PRO A 199 -6.03 2.53 -19.92
C PRO A 199 -4.75 1.68 -19.82
N LEU A 200 -4.89 0.37 -19.70
CA LEU A 200 -3.77 -0.57 -19.49
C LEU A 200 -2.66 -0.46 -20.55
N THR A 201 -3.00 -0.06 -21.76
CA THR A 201 -2.04 0.10 -22.87
C THR A 201 -1.11 1.30 -22.72
N GLU A 202 -1.38 2.21 -21.81
CA GLU A 202 -0.55 3.39 -21.52
C GLU A 202 0.48 3.10 -20.43
N PHE A 203 0.34 1.98 -19.70
CA PHE A 203 1.28 1.62 -18.64
C PHE A 203 2.67 1.29 -19.18
N LYS A 204 3.65 1.71 -18.42
CA LYS A 204 5.08 1.38 -18.60
C LYS A 204 5.50 0.44 -17.47
N LYS A 205 6.39 -0.49 -17.79
CA LYS A 205 6.96 -1.39 -16.79
C LYS A 205 8.41 -1.02 -16.52
N ILE A 206 8.78 -0.93 -15.26
CA ILE A 206 10.15 -0.69 -14.81
C ILE A 206 10.61 -1.92 -14.06
N VAL A 207 11.77 -2.40 -14.42
CA VAL A 207 12.44 -3.56 -13.82
C VAL A 207 13.89 -3.22 -13.46
N ALA A 208 14.52 -4.05 -12.64
CA ALA A 208 15.93 -3.92 -12.33
C ALA A 208 16.79 -4.13 -13.60
N ALA A 209 17.77 -3.27 -13.80
CA ALA A 209 18.79 -3.45 -14.85
C ALA A 209 19.75 -4.60 -14.48
N SER A 210 19.99 -4.82 -13.18
CA SER A 210 20.80 -5.91 -12.62
C SER A 210 20.25 -6.35 -11.26
N GLU A 211 20.25 -7.65 -10.99
CA GLU A 211 19.92 -8.19 -9.66
C GLU A 211 21.00 -7.94 -8.60
N LYS A 212 22.16 -7.45 -9.02
CA LYS A 212 23.33 -7.19 -8.17
C LYS A 212 23.83 -5.76 -8.35
N PRO A 213 23.01 -4.75 -7.98
CA PRO A 213 23.32 -3.34 -8.28
C PRO A 213 24.57 -2.79 -7.60
N PHE A 214 25.11 -3.49 -6.60
CA PHE A 214 26.27 -3.06 -5.80
C PHE A 214 27.55 -3.85 -6.10
N TYR A 215 27.48 -4.85 -6.99
CA TYR A 215 28.63 -5.68 -7.35
C TYR A 215 28.94 -5.49 -8.84
N HIS A 216 30.02 -4.81 -9.12
CA HIS A 216 30.64 -4.68 -10.47
C HIS A 216 31.84 -5.62 -10.57
#